data_cee5c441a110dfd2b06f90f63d9d4109
#
_entry.id   cee5c441a110dfd2b06f90f63d9d4109
#
_cell.length_a   1.000
_cell.length_b   1.000
_cell.length_c   1.000
_cell.angle_alpha   90.00
_cell.angle_beta   90.00
_cell.angle_gamma   90.00
#
_symmetry.space_group_name_H-M   'P 1'
#
loop_
_entity.id
_entity.type
_entity.pdbx_description
1 polymer ?
#
loop_
_entity_poly.entity_id
_entity_poly.type
_entity_poly.pdbx_seq_one_letter_code
_entity_poly.pdbx_strand_id
1 'polypeptide(L)'
;QYFSSEEYNNNMSLKKQEEILAMNDNTYSNDGSSSMMNKNSKNSNKVRSKCDYDLLAKTILYADAIGLKTNDDGAILVFMSGTAEINKCMEAIKRVANYQGISNRLWILPLHGSLTSYDQSMVFRHPPKGKRKIVVSTNVAETSITIDDCVFVVDS
;
A
#
# COMPACT_ATOMS: atom_id res chain seq x y z
N GLN A 1 19.96 -7.70 14.70
CA GLN A 1 20.93 -7.84 13.60
C GLN A 1 20.33 -7.12 12.42
N TYR A 2 20.94 -6.01 12.01
CA TYR A 2 20.55 -5.29 10.81
C TYR A 2 21.13 -6.05 9.61
N PHE A 3 20.26 -6.49 8.70
CA PHE A 3 20.74 -6.97 7.39
C PHE A 3 21.32 -5.79 6.63
N SER A 4 22.51 -5.95 6.07
CA SER A 4 23.12 -4.95 5.21
C SER A 4 22.33 -4.81 3.91
N SER A 5 22.39 -3.65 3.26
CA SER A 5 21.73 -3.41 1.98
C SER A 5 22.17 -4.37 0.87
N GLU A 6 23.32 -5.01 1.03
CA GLU A 6 23.83 -6.04 0.12
C GLU A 6 23.16 -7.40 0.32
N GLU A 7 22.83 -7.78 1.55
CA GLU A 7 22.08 -9.01 1.83
C GLU A 7 20.63 -8.94 1.36
N TYR A 8 20.02 -7.75 1.37
CA TYR A 8 18.68 -7.54 0.83
C TYR A 8 18.65 -7.73 -0.70
N ASN A 9 19.67 -7.25 -1.40
CA ASN A 9 19.79 -7.37 -2.86
C ASN A 9 20.19 -8.79 -3.32
N ASN A 10 20.97 -9.53 -2.53
CA ASN A 10 21.40 -10.89 -2.86
C ASN A 10 20.35 -11.97 -2.54
N ASN A 11 19.42 -11.72 -1.61
CA ASN A 11 18.35 -12.67 -1.27
C ASN A 11 17.13 -12.59 -2.19
N MET A 12 17.03 -11.57 -3.02
CA MET A 12 16.06 -11.56 -4.11
C MET A 12 16.75 -12.12 -5.35
N SER A 13 16.69 -13.44 -5.53
CA SER A 13 17.25 -14.12 -6.69
C SER A 13 16.74 -13.44 -7.98
N LEU A 14 17.63 -13.21 -8.96
CA LEU A 14 17.31 -12.68 -10.29
C LEU A 14 16.06 -13.35 -10.91
N LYS A 15 15.85 -14.65 -10.63
CA LYS A 15 14.65 -15.39 -11.01
C LYS A 15 13.35 -14.81 -10.43
N LYS A 16 13.34 -14.30 -9.20
CA LYS A 16 12.16 -13.66 -8.59
C LYS A 16 11.87 -12.28 -9.19
N GLN A 17 12.90 -11.57 -9.64
CA GLN A 17 12.72 -10.29 -10.33
C GLN A 17 12.15 -10.48 -11.75
N GLU A 18 12.57 -11.50 -12.46
CA GLU A 18 12.03 -11.88 -13.78
C GLU A 18 10.58 -12.38 -13.67
N GLU A 19 10.24 -13.12 -12.62
CA GLU A 19 8.89 -13.62 -12.36
C GLU A 19 7.90 -12.49 -12.05
N ILE A 20 8.34 -11.44 -11.34
CA ILE A 20 7.55 -10.23 -11.07
C ILE A 20 7.31 -9.41 -12.35
N LEU A 21 8.30 -9.36 -13.25
CA LEU A 21 8.19 -8.71 -14.56
C LEU A 21 7.28 -9.50 -15.51
N ALA A 22 7.38 -10.83 -15.50
CA ALA A 22 6.57 -11.71 -16.37
C ALA A 22 5.08 -11.76 -15.97
N MET A 23 4.74 -11.51 -14.71
CA MET A 23 3.34 -11.41 -14.27
C MET A 23 2.64 -10.14 -14.77
N ASN A 24 3.36 -9.14 -15.24
CA ASN A 24 2.79 -7.89 -15.76
C ASN A 24 2.36 -7.95 -17.23
N ASP A 25 2.80 -8.97 -18.00
CA ASP A 25 2.56 -9.03 -19.45
C ASP A 25 1.36 -9.88 -19.89
N ASN A 26 0.61 -10.50 -18.95
CA ASN A 26 -0.42 -11.49 -19.30
C ASN A 26 -1.88 -11.05 -19.02
N THR A 27 -2.23 -9.79 -19.23
CA THR A 27 -3.64 -9.36 -19.17
C THR A 27 -4.08 -8.49 -20.36
N TYR A 28 -3.75 -8.91 -21.57
CA TYR A 28 -4.46 -8.48 -22.78
C TYR A 28 -4.60 -9.66 -23.74
N SER A 29 -5.66 -10.42 -23.59
CA SER A 29 -6.17 -11.27 -24.65
C SER A 29 -7.67 -11.04 -24.79
N ASN A 30 -7.95 -10.43 -25.91
CA ASN A 30 -9.23 -10.13 -26.48
C ASN A 30 -9.86 -11.43 -27.00
N ASP A 31 -11.13 -11.70 -26.66
CA ASP A 31 -11.95 -12.55 -27.53
C ASP A 31 -13.38 -12.00 -27.57
N GLY A 32 -13.73 -11.61 -28.78
CA GLY A 32 -15.06 -11.18 -29.13
C GLY A 32 -15.99 -12.34 -29.47
N SER A 33 -17.26 -12.17 -29.18
CA SER A 33 -18.37 -12.59 -30.06
C SER A 33 -19.73 -12.13 -29.50
N SER A 34 -20.32 -11.23 -30.24
CA SER A 34 -21.74 -10.99 -30.58
C SER A 34 -22.85 -11.70 -29.78
N SER A 35 -23.85 -10.93 -29.26
CA SER A 35 -25.18 -10.85 -29.82
C SER A 35 -26.20 -10.07 -28.96
N MET A 36 -26.83 -9.11 -29.58
CA MET A 36 -28.21 -8.57 -29.49
C MET A 36 -28.84 -8.07 -28.18
N MET A 37 -29.11 -6.75 -28.23
CA MET A 37 -30.32 -5.97 -27.86
C MET A 37 -30.98 -6.20 -26.50
N ASN A 38 -30.95 -5.18 -25.62
CA ASN A 38 -32.19 -4.45 -25.31
C ASN A 38 -31.93 -3.11 -24.58
N LYS A 39 -32.93 -2.25 -24.65
CA LYS A 39 -33.00 -0.81 -24.50
C LYS A 39 -32.87 -0.28 -23.05
N ASN A 40 -32.37 0.96 -22.97
CA ASN A 40 -32.69 2.03 -22.02
C ASN A 40 -32.41 1.80 -20.53
N SER A 41 -31.24 2.26 -20.12
CA SER A 41 -31.12 2.99 -18.86
C SER A 41 -29.97 4.01 -19.02
N LYS A 42 -30.31 5.30 -18.86
CA LYS A 42 -29.31 6.39 -18.75
C LYS A 42 -28.49 6.14 -17.50
N ASN A 43 -27.49 5.32 -17.61
CA ASN A 43 -26.49 5.13 -16.55
C ASN A 43 -25.31 6.01 -16.92
N SER A 44 -25.21 7.16 -16.28
CA SER A 44 -23.99 7.95 -16.28
C SER A 44 -22.90 7.10 -15.66
N ASN A 45 -22.21 6.31 -16.47
CA ASN A 45 -20.99 5.62 -16.09
C ASN A 45 -19.93 6.66 -15.73
N LYS A 46 -19.99 7.14 -14.49
CA LYS A 46 -18.83 7.71 -13.83
C LYS A 46 -17.82 6.57 -13.73
N VAL A 47 -16.88 6.53 -14.67
CA VAL A 47 -15.72 5.65 -14.62
C VAL A 47 -14.98 6.00 -13.33
N ARG A 48 -15.33 5.35 -12.23
CA ARG A 48 -14.49 5.35 -11.04
C ARG A 48 -13.28 4.52 -11.43
N SER A 49 -12.15 5.18 -11.64
CA SER A 49 -10.88 4.48 -11.78
C SER A 49 -10.73 3.56 -10.57
N LYS A 50 -10.75 2.26 -10.80
CA LYS A 50 -10.59 1.29 -9.73
C LYS A 50 -9.15 1.38 -9.26
N CYS A 51 -8.91 1.72 -7.99
CA CYS A 51 -7.56 1.75 -7.44
C CYS A 51 -6.92 0.36 -7.58
N ASP A 52 -5.71 0.34 -8.12
CA ASP A 52 -4.89 -0.88 -8.17
C ASP A 52 -4.14 -1.01 -6.85
N TYR A 53 -4.71 -1.79 -5.93
CA TYR A 53 -4.15 -1.99 -4.59
C TYR A 53 -2.83 -2.75 -4.60
N ASP A 54 -2.55 -3.57 -5.62
CA ASP A 54 -1.28 -4.29 -5.72
C ASP A 54 -0.16 -3.35 -6.14
N LEU A 55 -0.43 -2.49 -7.11
CA LEU A 55 0.51 -1.44 -7.50
C LEU A 55 0.76 -0.48 -6.33
N LEU A 56 -0.31 -0.07 -5.63
CA LEU A 56 -0.20 0.81 -4.47
C LEU A 56 0.64 0.16 -3.36
N ALA A 57 0.41 -1.11 -3.03
CA ALA A 57 1.20 -1.85 -2.05
C ALA A 57 2.68 -1.93 -2.45
N LYS A 58 2.97 -2.22 -3.72
CA LYS A 58 4.35 -2.23 -4.24
C LYS A 58 5.02 -0.85 -4.13
N THR A 59 4.29 0.23 -4.42
CA THR A 59 4.78 1.60 -4.29
C THR A 59 5.12 1.94 -2.84
N ILE A 60 4.26 1.56 -1.89
CA ILE A 60 4.50 1.76 -0.45
C ILE A 60 5.75 0.99 0.01
N LEU A 61 5.90 -0.27 -0.39
CA LEU A 61 7.06 -1.08 -0.03
C LEU A 61 8.34 -0.61 -0.75
N TYR A 62 8.22 0.00 -1.91
CA TYR A 62 9.34 0.67 -2.58
C TYR A 62 9.79 1.91 -1.80
N ALA A 63 8.86 2.73 -1.27
CA ALA A 63 9.19 3.85 -0.37
C ALA A 63 9.90 3.37 0.90
N ASP A 64 9.46 2.24 1.50
CA ASP A 64 10.17 1.61 2.61
C ASP A 64 11.62 1.23 2.23
N ALA A 65 11.81 0.63 1.06
CA ALA A 65 13.14 0.25 0.57
C ALA A 65 14.05 1.46 0.32
N ILE A 66 13.50 2.60 -0.15
CA ILE A 66 14.24 3.86 -0.26
C ILE A 66 14.68 4.34 1.12
N GLY A 67 13.75 4.41 2.10
CA GLY A 67 14.06 4.84 3.46
C GLY A 67 15.16 4.01 4.11
N LEU A 68 15.19 2.70 3.88
CA LEU A 68 16.27 1.83 4.34
C LEU A 68 17.63 2.20 3.72
N LYS A 69 17.65 2.55 2.43
CA LYS A 69 18.90 2.95 1.74
C LYS A 69 19.41 4.32 2.20
N THR A 70 18.50 5.23 2.51
CA THR A 70 18.82 6.58 2.97
C THR A 70 18.98 6.70 4.48
N ASN A 71 18.83 5.59 5.21
CA ASN A 71 18.84 5.53 6.67
C ASN A 71 17.75 6.43 7.29
N ASP A 72 16.60 6.50 6.60
CA ASP A 72 15.42 7.23 7.04
C ASP A 72 14.34 6.22 7.45
N ASP A 73 14.11 6.09 8.76
CA ASP A 73 13.20 5.12 9.38
C ASP A 73 11.83 5.71 9.76
N GLY A 74 11.53 6.93 9.34
CA GLY A 74 10.27 7.61 9.60
C GLY A 74 9.05 6.90 9.00
N ALA A 75 7.86 7.38 9.34
CA ALA A 75 6.59 6.77 8.93
C ALA A 75 6.25 7.01 7.45
N ILE A 76 5.48 6.10 6.88
CA ILE A 76 4.84 6.26 5.57
C ILE A 76 3.35 6.52 5.81
N LEU A 77 2.84 7.64 5.29
CA LEU A 77 1.43 8.01 5.34
C LEU A 77 0.78 7.75 3.98
N VAL A 78 -0.33 7.02 3.97
CA VAL A 78 -1.06 6.66 2.75
C VAL A 78 -2.48 7.20 2.84
N PHE A 79 -2.89 8.01 1.88
CA PHE A 79 -4.25 8.54 1.80
C PHE A 79 -5.14 7.67 0.92
N MET A 80 -6.33 7.36 1.47
CA MET A 80 -7.37 6.56 0.82
C MET A 80 -8.71 7.29 0.86
N SER A 81 -9.58 7.02 -0.11
CA SER A 81 -10.87 7.68 -0.24
C SER A 81 -11.91 7.28 0.81
N GLY A 82 -11.72 6.15 1.51
CA GLY A 82 -12.67 5.67 2.51
C GLY A 82 -12.19 4.48 3.32
N THR A 83 -12.97 4.09 4.33
CA THR A 83 -12.62 2.99 5.26
C THR A 83 -12.54 1.63 4.57
N ALA A 84 -13.39 1.37 3.58
CA ALA A 84 -13.34 0.13 2.81
C ALA A 84 -12.04 0.04 2.00
N GLU A 85 -11.59 1.16 1.45
CA GLU A 85 -10.36 1.28 0.70
C GLU A 85 -9.13 1.15 1.60
N ILE A 86 -9.17 1.68 2.83
CA ILE A 86 -8.14 1.45 3.86
C ILE A 86 -7.95 -0.04 4.08
N ASN A 87 -9.02 -0.80 4.31
CA ASN A 87 -8.93 -2.24 4.57
C ASN A 87 -8.30 -2.99 3.40
N LYS A 88 -8.76 -2.71 2.17
CA LYS A 88 -8.20 -3.33 0.95
C LYS A 88 -6.71 -3.00 0.76
N CYS A 89 -6.33 -1.75 1.00
CA CYS A 89 -4.94 -1.32 0.94
C CYS A 89 -4.09 -2.07 1.97
N MET A 90 -4.52 -2.14 3.23
CA MET A 90 -3.81 -2.85 4.29
C MET A 90 -3.67 -4.35 3.99
N GLU A 91 -4.70 -4.99 3.44
CA GLU A 91 -4.65 -6.39 3.01
C GLU A 91 -3.65 -6.59 1.86
N ALA A 92 -3.64 -5.71 0.88
CA ALA A 92 -2.69 -5.75 -0.22
C ALA A 92 -1.25 -5.58 0.27
N ILE A 93 -0.98 -4.60 1.15
CA ILE A 93 0.35 -4.41 1.75
C ILE A 93 0.80 -5.68 2.48
N LYS A 94 -0.06 -6.27 3.32
CA LYS A 94 0.24 -7.50 4.06
C LYS A 94 0.54 -8.67 3.11
N ARG A 95 -0.25 -8.84 2.06
CA ARG A 95 -0.06 -9.90 1.06
C ARG A 95 1.28 -9.77 0.34
N VAL A 96 1.60 -8.58 -0.19
CA VAL A 96 2.85 -8.33 -0.89
C VAL A 96 4.05 -8.45 0.05
N ALA A 97 3.95 -7.91 1.28
CA ALA A 97 4.99 -8.01 2.29
C ALA A 97 5.26 -9.46 2.73
N ASN A 98 4.21 -10.29 2.86
CA ASN A 98 4.35 -11.71 3.16
C ASN A 98 5.07 -12.44 2.02
N TYR A 99 4.72 -12.14 0.77
CA TYR A 99 5.40 -12.72 -0.39
C TYR A 99 6.90 -12.37 -0.42
N GLN A 100 7.24 -11.15 -0.02
CA GLN A 100 8.63 -10.68 0.06
C GLN A 100 9.36 -11.11 1.35
N GLY A 101 8.67 -11.73 2.32
CA GLY A 101 9.25 -12.16 3.60
C GLY A 101 9.58 -11.00 4.56
N ILE A 102 8.97 -9.82 4.38
CA ILE A 102 9.25 -8.62 5.17
C ILE A 102 8.11 -8.19 6.09
N SER A 103 7.02 -8.93 6.16
CA SER A 103 5.82 -8.56 6.95
C SER A 103 6.14 -8.30 8.43
N ASN A 104 7.10 -9.01 9.01
CA ASN A 104 7.53 -8.81 10.40
C ASN A 104 8.17 -7.43 10.66
N ARG A 105 8.65 -6.75 9.62
CA ARG A 105 9.25 -5.41 9.72
C ARG A 105 8.21 -4.29 9.65
N LEU A 106 6.97 -4.59 9.31
CA LEU A 106 5.94 -3.57 9.10
C LEU A 106 5.03 -3.45 10.32
N TRP A 107 4.64 -2.22 10.63
CA TRP A 107 3.63 -1.88 11.61
C TRP A 107 2.56 -1.02 10.94
N ILE A 108 1.50 -1.67 10.47
CA ILE A 108 0.47 -1.07 9.63
C ILE A 108 -0.71 -0.68 10.51
N LEU A 109 -1.07 0.60 10.50
CA LEU A 109 -2.13 1.20 11.30
C LEU A 109 -3.18 1.86 10.43
N PRO A 110 -4.48 1.62 10.65
CA PRO A 110 -5.54 2.40 10.04
C PRO A 110 -5.73 3.73 10.77
N LEU A 111 -6.19 4.77 10.04
CA LEU A 111 -6.59 6.03 10.64
C LEU A 111 -7.85 6.58 9.95
N HIS A 112 -8.98 6.59 10.67
CA HIS A 112 -10.25 7.14 10.19
C HIS A 112 -11.15 7.53 11.36
N GLY A 113 -12.16 8.36 11.10
CA GLY A 113 -13.01 8.94 12.15
C GLY A 113 -13.88 7.96 12.94
N SER A 114 -14.07 6.71 12.46
CA SER A 114 -14.83 5.68 13.19
C SER A 114 -14.00 4.88 14.19
N LEU A 115 -12.69 5.13 14.29
CA LEU A 115 -11.84 4.48 15.27
C LEU A 115 -12.06 5.07 16.67
N THR A 116 -11.82 4.25 17.70
CA THR A 116 -11.79 4.75 19.08
C THR A 116 -10.64 5.74 19.27
N SER A 117 -10.77 6.64 20.25
CA SER A 117 -9.69 7.59 20.58
C SER A 117 -8.38 6.88 20.93
N TYR A 118 -8.46 5.70 21.52
CA TYR A 118 -7.28 4.86 21.80
C TYR A 118 -6.60 4.39 20.51
N ASP A 119 -7.37 3.83 19.57
CA ASP A 119 -6.82 3.35 18.30
C ASP A 119 -6.23 4.49 17.47
N GLN A 120 -6.91 5.66 17.44
CA GLN A 120 -6.36 6.85 16.81
C GLN A 120 -5.04 7.30 17.46
N SER A 121 -4.91 7.17 18.79
CA SER A 121 -3.68 7.55 19.49
C SER A 121 -2.48 6.69 19.15
N MET A 122 -2.70 5.49 18.60
CA MET A 122 -1.61 4.58 18.21
C MET A 122 -0.73 5.14 17.10
N VAL A 123 -1.28 5.97 16.20
CA VAL A 123 -0.52 6.54 15.08
C VAL A 123 0.53 7.55 15.52
N PHE A 124 0.38 8.14 16.71
CA PHE A 124 1.36 9.07 17.29
C PHE A 124 2.53 8.36 18.00
N ARG A 125 2.43 7.05 18.20
CA ARG A 125 3.48 6.30 18.87
C ARG A 125 4.61 6.00 17.89
N HIS A 126 5.83 5.99 18.41
CA HIS A 126 6.96 5.47 17.65
C HIS A 126 6.79 3.96 17.42
N PRO A 127 7.20 3.47 16.24
CA PRO A 127 7.12 2.05 15.94
C PRO A 127 8.02 1.23 16.88
N PRO A 128 7.66 -0.03 17.17
CA PRO A 128 8.57 -0.94 17.84
C PRO A 128 9.90 -1.03 17.11
N LYS A 129 10.99 -1.24 17.83
CA LYS A 129 12.34 -1.32 17.27
C LYS A 129 12.42 -2.27 16.07
N GLY A 130 12.96 -1.79 14.96
CA GLY A 130 13.13 -2.54 13.73
C GLY A 130 11.86 -2.67 12.89
N LYS A 131 10.80 -1.90 13.20
CA LYS A 131 9.57 -1.86 12.40
C LYS A 131 9.39 -0.52 11.70
N ARG A 132 8.95 -0.57 10.45
CA ARG A 132 8.50 0.58 9.68
C ARG A 132 7.02 0.86 9.98
N LYS A 133 6.71 2.07 10.41
CA LYS A 133 5.32 2.52 10.59
C LYS A 133 4.71 2.89 9.25
N ILE A 134 3.53 2.31 8.95
CA ILE A 134 2.72 2.64 7.77
C ILE A 134 1.34 3.01 8.29
N VAL A 135 0.92 4.25 8.08
CA VAL A 135 -0.41 4.74 8.46
C VAL A 135 -1.26 4.85 7.20
N VAL A 136 -2.34 4.08 7.13
CA VAL A 136 -3.31 4.14 6.03
C VAL A 136 -4.53 4.92 6.50
N SER A 137 -4.74 6.11 5.94
CA SER A 137 -5.68 7.12 6.44
C SER A 137 -6.70 7.57 5.40
N THR A 138 -7.86 8.03 5.86
CA THR A 138 -8.71 8.91 5.05
C THR A 138 -8.27 10.36 5.22
N ASN A 139 -8.77 11.26 4.34
CA ASN A 139 -8.49 12.71 4.38
C ASN A 139 -8.89 13.39 5.71
N VAL A 140 -9.56 12.69 6.63
CA VAL A 140 -9.85 13.21 7.99
C VAL A 140 -8.55 13.53 8.75
N ALA A 141 -7.43 12.90 8.37
CA ALA A 141 -6.12 13.22 8.94
C ALA A 141 -5.56 14.58 8.47
N GLU A 142 -6.06 15.15 7.37
CA GLU A 142 -5.54 16.41 6.82
C GLU A 142 -5.77 17.61 7.74
N THR A 143 -6.83 17.60 8.54
CA THR A 143 -7.29 18.83 9.22
C THR A 143 -6.85 18.98 10.65
N SER A 144 -6.36 17.93 11.32
CA SER A 144 -6.13 17.99 12.77
C SER A 144 -5.07 17.03 13.34
N ILE A 145 -4.40 16.24 12.52
CA ILE A 145 -3.49 15.20 13.00
C ILE A 145 -2.10 15.42 12.40
N THR A 146 -1.13 15.76 13.22
CA THR A 146 0.28 15.82 12.83
C THR A 146 0.96 14.51 13.22
N ILE A 147 1.51 13.79 12.25
CA ILE A 147 2.35 12.61 12.46
C ILE A 147 3.79 13.10 12.33
N ASP A 148 4.44 13.35 13.47
CA ASP A 148 5.72 14.06 13.55
C ASP A 148 6.88 13.30 12.87
N ASP A 149 6.78 11.98 12.77
CA ASP A 149 7.79 11.11 12.16
C ASP A 149 7.46 10.69 10.72
N CYS A 150 6.54 11.39 10.03
CA CYS A 150 6.19 11.10 8.65
C CYS A 150 7.27 11.59 7.66
N VAL A 151 7.79 10.69 6.83
CA VAL A 151 8.84 11.00 5.84
C VAL A 151 8.42 10.70 4.40
N PHE A 152 7.43 9.85 4.20
CA PHE A 152 6.84 9.56 2.89
C PHE A 152 5.33 9.72 2.93
N VAL A 153 4.78 10.31 1.87
CA VAL A 153 3.33 10.43 1.66
C VAL A 153 2.98 9.79 0.31
N VAL A 154 1.97 8.95 0.33
CA VAL A 154 1.40 8.31 -0.87
C VAL A 154 -0.08 8.69 -0.94
N ASP A 155 -0.48 9.33 -2.03
CA ASP A 155 -1.86 9.72 -2.31
C ASP A 155 -2.42 8.85 -3.46
N SER A 156 -3.64 8.28 -3.26
CA SER A 156 -4.22 7.29 -4.20
C SER A 156 -5.45 7.80 -4.95
#